data_df2181a533f7822930172b605f90f5ba
#
_entry.id   df2181a533f7822930172b605f90f5ba
#
_cell.length_a   1.000
_cell.length_b   1.000
_cell.length_c   1.000
_cell.angle_alpha   90.00
_cell.angle_beta   90.00
_cell.angle_gamma   90.00
#
_symmetry.space_group_name_H-M   'P 1'
#
loop_
_entity.id
_entity.type
_entity.pdbx_description
1 polymer ?
#
loop_
_entity_poly.entity_id
_entity_poly.type
_entity_poly.pdbx_seq_one_letter_code
_entity_poly.pdbx_strand_id
1 'polypeptide(L)'
;MNKLYMGIDIGSISTKGVIIDEYDNIITSCYLYTEGNPVKAVKNVVRKMRDEIDLNKYQVVAVGTTGSARKLIGLMLGAVIVKNEITAHAMGTIRLYPDVRTIIEIGGQDSKITLVNNGVVYDYAMNTLCAAGTGAFISSLANRLN
;
A
#
# COMPACT_ATOMS: atom_id res chain seq x y z
N MET A 1 -20.08 17.71 -4.62
CA MET A 1 -18.67 17.33 -4.45
C MET A 1 -18.47 15.91 -4.96
N ASN A 2 -17.46 15.70 -5.80
CA ASN A 2 -17.11 14.37 -6.30
C ASN A 2 -16.49 13.56 -5.16
N LYS A 3 -16.83 12.27 -5.08
CA LYS A 3 -16.36 11.37 -4.02
C LYS A 3 -14.98 10.82 -4.35
N LEU A 4 -14.12 10.81 -3.35
CA LEU A 4 -12.80 10.19 -3.42
C LEU A 4 -12.64 9.14 -2.31
N TYR A 5 -11.75 8.19 -2.56
CA TYR A 5 -11.42 7.09 -1.65
C TYR A 5 -9.92 7.08 -1.43
N MET A 6 -9.49 7.03 -0.18
CA MET A 6 -8.07 7.05 0.17
C MET A 6 -7.62 5.69 0.68
N GLY A 7 -6.54 5.17 0.11
CA GLY A 7 -5.84 3.99 0.59
C GLY A 7 -4.47 4.35 1.16
N ILE A 8 -4.11 3.79 2.32
CA ILE A 8 -2.79 3.96 2.94
C ILE A 8 -2.17 2.60 3.25
N ASP A 9 -0.98 2.37 2.72
CA ASP A 9 -0.13 1.23 3.04
C ASP A 9 1.04 1.68 3.91
N ILE A 10 1.08 1.18 5.15
CA ILE A 10 2.09 1.57 6.14
C ILE A 10 3.01 0.38 6.41
N GLY A 11 4.08 0.29 5.64
CA GLY A 11 5.15 -0.68 5.84
C GLY A 11 6.23 -0.18 6.79
N SER A 12 7.10 -1.09 7.23
CA SER A 12 8.26 -0.77 8.08
C SER A 12 9.28 0.13 7.39
N ILE A 13 9.49 -0.05 6.08
CA ILE A 13 10.45 0.72 5.28
C ILE A 13 9.79 1.93 4.63
N SER A 14 8.60 1.77 4.07
CA SER A 14 7.93 2.81 3.29
C SER A 14 6.45 2.91 3.60
N THR A 15 5.93 4.13 3.51
CA THR A 15 4.51 4.46 3.63
C THR A 15 4.03 5.03 2.30
N LYS A 16 2.93 4.49 1.79
CA LYS A 16 2.35 4.88 0.50
C LYS A 16 0.91 5.31 0.72
N GLY A 17 0.47 6.27 -0.06
CA GLY A 17 -0.90 6.70 -0.13
C GLY A 17 -1.38 6.79 -1.56
N VAL A 18 -2.64 6.50 -1.79
CA VAL A 18 -3.32 6.70 -3.07
C VAL A 18 -4.70 7.25 -2.82
N ILE A 19 -5.14 8.15 -3.69
CA ILE A 19 -6.51 8.64 -3.74
C ILE A 19 -7.08 8.31 -5.12
N ILE A 20 -8.21 7.65 -5.13
CA ILE A 20 -8.94 7.26 -6.35
C ILE A 20 -10.35 7.86 -6.36
N ASP A 21 -10.92 7.99 -7.55
CA ASP A 21 -12.34 8.31 -7.73
C ASP A 21 -13.23 7.06 -7.74
N GLU A 22 -14.52 7.23 -7.98
CA GLU A 22 -15.51 6.16 -8.05
C GLU A 22 -15.36 5.24 -9.27
N TYR A 23 -14.51 5.60 -10.23
CA TYR A 23 -14.19 4.83 -11.43
C TYR A 23 -12.82 4.16 -11.36
N ASP A 24 -12.18 4.15 -10.18
CA ASP A 24 -10.83 3.65 -9.92
C ASP A 24 -9.70 4.44 -10.61
N ASN A 25 -9.96 5.66 -11.10
CA ASN A 25 -8.89 6.51 -11.62
C ASN A 25 -8.05 7.03 -10.46
N ILE A 26 -6.73 6.94 -10.58
CA ILE A 26 -5.80 7.50 -9.59
C ILE A 26 -5.79 9.02 -9.77
N ILE A 27 -6.20 9.74 -8.74
CA ILE A 27 -6.20 11.20 -8.69
C ILE A 27 -4.84 11.72 -8.21
N THR A 28 -4.31 11.10 -7.15
CA THR A 28 -2.96 11.39 -6.64
C THR A 28 -2.40 10.19 -5.91
N SER A 29 -1.09 10.12 -5.82
CA SER A 29 -0.39 9.10 -5.03
C SER A 29 0.89 9.66 -4.41
N CYS A 30 1.30 9.08 -3.29
CA CYS A 30 2.49 9.50 -2.58
C CYS A 30 3.25 8.30 -2.01
N TYR A 31 4.57 8.32 -2.15
CA TYR A 31 5.48 7.35 -1.57
C TYR A 31 6.53 8.07 -0.73
N LEU A 32 6.66 7.70 0.54
CA LEU A 32 7.68 8.23 1.46
C LEU A 32 8.31 7.09 2.26
N TYR A 33 9.52 7.29 2.76
CA TYR A 33 10.12 6.38 3.72
C TYR A 33 9.45 6.53 5.10
N THR A 34 9.26 5.42 5.80
CA THR A 34 8.62 5.39 7.14
C THR A 34 9.57 5.90 8.22
N GLU A 35 10.87 5.68 8.08
CA GLU A 35 11.93 6.16 8.98
C GLU A 35 11.65 5.81 10.46
N GLY A 36 11.08 4.62 10.72
CA GLY A 36 10.76 4.17 12.07
C GLY A 36 9.60 4.92 12.76
N ASN A 37 8.98 5.89 12.08
CA ASN A 37 7.88 6.67 12.64
C ASN A 37 6.64 6.66 11.73
N PRO A 38 5.80 5.62 11.80
CA PRO A 38 4.64 5.46 10.93
C PRO A 38 3.63 6.60 11.06
N VAL A 39 3.46 7.17 12.25
CA VAL A 39 2.52 8.28 12.47
C VAL A 39 2.98 9.54 11.73
N LYS A 40 4.27 9.89 11.83
CA LYS A 40 4.84 11.03 11.10
C LYS A 40 4.78 10.81 9.59
N ALA A 41 5.14 9.60 9.13
CA ALA A 41 5.12 9.26 7.72
C ALA A 41 3.71 9.39 7.12
N VAL A 42 2.69 8.86 7.78
CA VAL A 42 1.28 8.98 7.34
C VAL A 42 0.83 10.44 7.32
N LYS A 43 1.14 11.23 8.35
CA LYS A 43 0.80 12.67 8.35
C LYS A 43 1.40 13.39 7.14
N ASN A 44 2.63 13.08 6.79
CA ASN A 44 3.30 13.68 5.63
C ASN A 44 2.69 13.21 4.31
N VAL A 45 2.38 11.91 4.17
CA VAL A 45 1.70 11.35 2.98
C VAL A 45 0.33 12.01 2.78
N VAL A 46 -0.50 12.04 3.83
CA VAL A 46 -1.84 12.64 3.76
C VAL A 46 -1.78 14.13 3.43
N ARG A 47 -0.85 14.88 4.06
CA ARG A 47 -0.67 16.31 3.77
C ARG A 47 -0.30 16.53 2.31
N LYS A 48 0.69 15.78 1.81
CA LYS A 48 1.14 15.92 0.42
C LYS A 48 0.02 15.62 -0.58
N MET A 49 -0.74 14.54 -0.39
CA MET A 49 -1.88 14.21 -1.24
C MET A 49 -3.01 15.25 -1.15
N ARG A 50 -3.28 15.76 0.07
CA ARG A 50 -4.28 16.82 0.27
C ARG A 50 -3.95 18.09 -0.51
N ASP A 51 -2.67 18.47 -0.55
CA ASP A 51 -2.22 19.68 -1.22
C ASP A 51 -2.30 19.58 -2.76
N GLU A 52 -2.51 18.37 -3.29
CA GLU A 52 -2.71 18.08 -4.72
C GLU A 52 -4.18 17.97 -5.14
N ILE A 53 -5.14 18.08 -4.19
CA ILE A 53 -6.58 17.96 -4.47
C ILE A 53 -7.29 19.28 -4.22
N ASP A 54 -8.22 19.63 -5.10
CA ASP A 54 -9.13 20.76 -4.90
C ASP A 54 -10.29 20.38 -3.96
N LEU A 55 -10.17 20.70 -2.69
CA LEU A 55 -11.17 20.39 -1.66
C LEU A 55 -12.53 21.10 -1.87
N ASN A 56 -12.63 22.06 -2.79
CA ASN A 56 -13.91 22.66 -3.17
C ASN A 56 -14.68 21.76 -4.14
N LYS A 57 -13.98 20.92 -4.88
CA LYS A 57 -14.56 20.00 -5.88
C LYS A 57 -14.70 18.58 -5.38
N TYR A 58 -13.80 18.15 -4.49
CA TYR A 58 -13.64 16.77 -4.08
C TYR A 58 -13.79 16.58 -2.56
N GLN A 59 -14.32 15.43 -2.18
CA GLN A 59 -14.40 15.01 -0.77
C GLN A 59 -13.93 13.56 -0.62
N VAL A 60 -12.95 13.32 0.26
CA VAL A 60 -12.60 11.95 0.67
C VAL A 60 -13.69 11.42 1.58
N VAL A 61 -14.42 10.39 1.13
CA VAL A 61 -15.58 9.83 1.83
C VAL A 61 -15.27 8.53 2.56
N ALA A 62 -14.17 7.85 2.21
CA ALA A 62 -13.75 6.63 2.89
C ALA A 62 -12.23 6.48 2.87
N VAL A 63 -11.71 5.82 3.91
CA VAL A 63 -10.30 5.50 4.07
C VAL A 63 -10.14 4.00 4.29
N GLY A 64 -9.17 3.41 3.60
CA GLY A 64 -8.70 2.05 3.82
C GLY A 64 -7.24 2.03 4.26
N THR A 65 -6.86 1.11 5.16
CA THR A 65 -5.48 0.96 5.60
C THR A 65 -4.98 -0.47 5.49
N THR A 66 -3.71 -0.62 5.14
CA THR A 66 -2.99 -1.89 5.08
C THR A 66 -1.55 -1.74 5.56
N GLY A 67 -0.78 -2.81 5.57
CA GLY A 67 0.61 -2.84 6.03
C GLY A 67 0.75 -3.15 7.52
N SER A 68 1.98 -3.08 8.03
CA SER A 68 2.33 -3.49 9.40
C SER A 68 1.65 -2.63 10.47
N ALA A 69 1.54 -1.32 10.27
CA ALA A 69 0.91 -0.39 11.21
C ALA A 69 -0.57 -0.09 10.90
N ARG A 70 -1.23 -0.87 10.04
CA ARG A 70 -2.60 -0.62 9.55
C ARG A 70 -3.64 -0.39 10.64
N LYS A 71 -3.57 -1.12 11.77
CA LYS A 71 -4.56 -1.00 12.85
C LYS A 71 -4.44 0.35 13.57
N LEU A 72 -3.22 0.74 13.95
CA LEU A 72 -2.96 2.02 14.60
C LEU A 72 -3.40 3.19 13.70
N ILE A 73 -2.95 3.16 12.46
CA ILE A 73 -3.24 4.24 11.50
C ILE A 73 -4.72 4.22 11.09
N GLY A 74 -5.32 3.03 10.99
CA GLY A 74 -6.76 2.90 10.74
C GLY A 74 -7.61 3.60 11.80
N LEU A 75 -7.27 3.43 13.07
CA LEU A 75 -7.91 4.17 14.17
C LEU A 75 -7.71 5.68 14.05
N MET A 76 -6.48 6.12 13.77
CA MET A 76 -6.17 7.55 13.66
C MET A 76 -6.88 8.26 12.52
N LEU A 77 -7.10 7.57 11.39
CA LEU A 77 -7.73 8.12 10.19
C LEU A 77 -9.24 7.84 10.11
N GLY A 78 -9.82 7.09 11.05
CA GLY A 78 -11.20 6.65 10.98
C GLY A 78 -11.45 5.71 9.78
N ALA A 79 -10.49 4.80 9.51
CA ALA A 79 -10.58 3.92 8.36
C ALA A 79 -11.77 2.96 8.47
N VAL A 80 -12.58 2.89 7.40
CA VAL A 80 -13.71 1.97 7.29
C VAL A 80 -13.29 0.57 6.88
N ILE A 81 -12.10 0.44 6.29
CA ILE A 81 -11.51 -0.84 5.87
C ILE A 81 -10.08 -0.94 6.40
N VAL A 82 -9.79 -2.04 7.13
CA VAL A 82 -8.44 -2.38 7.60
C VAL A 82 -8.15 -3.81 7.16
N LYS A 83 -7.27 -4.00 6.18
CA LYS A 83 -6.93 -5.31 5.61
C LYS A 83 -5.44 -5.57 5.71
N ASN A 84 -5.05 -6.86 5.74
CA ASN A 84 -3.65 -7.21 5.61
C ASN A 84 -3.14 -6.93 4.19
N GLU A 85 -1.84 -6.83 4.05
CA GLU A 85 -1.18 -6.49 2.79
C GLU A 85 -1.38 -7.54 1.69
N ILE A 86 -1.47 -8.82 2.04
CA ILE A 86 -1.70 -9.91 1.07
C ILE A 86 -3.05 -9.70 0.38
N THR A 87 -4.09 -9.48 1.18
CA THR A 87 -5.44 -9.22 0.66
C THR A 87 -5.48 -7.93 -0.15
N ALA A 88 -4.86 -6.85 0.35
CA ALA A 88 -4.90 -5.55 -0.32
C ALA A 88 -4.19 -5.58 -1.68
N HIS A 89 -2.99 -6.17 -1.74
CA HIS A 89 -2.22 -6.30 -2.98
C HIS A 89 -2.91 -7.23 -3.99
N ALA A 90 -3.47 -8.35 -3.51
CA ALA A 90 -4.20 -9.26 -4.38
C ALA A 90 -5.42 -8.58 -4.99
N MET A 91 -6.22 -7.86 -4.21
CA MET A 91 -7.41 -7.15 -4.70
C MET A 91 -7.05 -6.06 -5.71
N GLY A 92 -6.00 -5.27 -5.44
CA GLY A 92 -5.51 -4.27 -6.38
C GLY A 92 -5.01 -4.87 -7.70
N THR A 93 -4.25 -5.97 -7.62
CA THR A 93 -3.73 -6.66 -8.80
C THR A 93 -4.85 -7.29 -9.62
N ILE A 94 -5.80 -7.98 -8.98
CA ILE A 94 -6.95 -8.61 -9.66
C ILE A 94 -7.81 -7.55 -10.36
N ARG A 95 -7.96 -6.37 -9.76
CA ARG A 95 -8.72 -5.28 -10.37
C ARG A 95 -8.11 -4.80 -11.68
N LEU A 96 -6.76 -4.73 -11.76
CA LEU A 96 -6.03 -4.32 -12.97
C LEU A 96 -5.81 -5.47 -13.96
N TYR A 97 -5.65 -6.68 -13.43
CA TYR A 97 -5.35 -7.90 -14.19
C TYR A 97 -6.28 -9.04 -13.76
N PRO A 98 -7.53 -9.08 -14.28
CA PRO A 98 -8.54 -10.05 -13.81
C PRO A 98 -8.14 -11.53 -14.00
N ASP A 99 -7.29 -11.81 -14.98
CA ASP A 99 -6.82 -13.17 -15.28
C ASP A 99 -5.52 -13.56 -14.55
N VAL A 100 -5.03 -12.72 -13.62
CA VAL A 100 -3.82 -13.04 -12.87
C VAL A 100 -3.96 -14.35 -12.08
N ARG A 101 -2.90 -15.17 -12.12
CA ARG A 101 -2.85 -16.47 -11.43
C ARG A 101 -1.80 -16.48 -10.32
N THR A 102 -0.74 -15.68 -10.47
CA THR A 102 0.35 -15.63 -9.52
C THR A 102 0.80 -14.18 -9.36
N ILE A 103 0.94 -13.75 -8.12
CA ILE A 103 1.46 -12.43 -7.77
C ILE A 103 2.75 -12.65 -6.99
N ILE A 104 3.83 -12.06 -7.44
CA ILE A 104 5.12 -12.07 -6.75
C ILE A 104 5.39 -10.65 -6.26
N GLU A 105 5.53 -10.52 -4.94
CA GLU A 105 5.87 -9.26 -4.28
C GLU A 105 7.30 -9.34 -3.73
N ILE A 106 8.08 -8.30 -3.97
CA ILE A 106 9.39 -8.13 -3.37
C ILE A 106 9.37 -6.80 -2.61
N GLY A 107 9.10 -6.88 -1.32
CA GLY A 107 9.09 -5.75 -0.40
C GLY A 107 10.49 -5.39 0.11
N GLY A 108 10.57 -4.38 0.98
CA GLY A 108 11.84 -3.97 1.59
C GLY A 108 12.40 -5.01 2.56
N GLN A 109 11.54 -5.71 3.30
CA GLN A 109 11.95 -6.69 4.32
C GLN A 109 11.38 -8.09 4.12
N ASP A 110 10.37 -8.26 3.29
CA ASP A 110 9.77 -9.55 2.98
C ASP A 110 9.54 -9.71 1.48
N SER A 111 9.39 -10.95 1.06
CA SER A 111 8.96 -11.32 -0.28
C SER A 111 7.82 -12.32 -0.16
N LYS A 112 6.83 -12.21 -1.04
CA LYS A 112 5.63 -13.04 -1.01
C LYS A 112 5.31 -13.55 -2.39
N ILE A 113 4.75 -14.75 -2.43
CA ILE A 113 4.08 -15.28 -3.62
C ILE A 113 2.62 -15.55 -3.23
N THR A 114 1.70 -15.06 -4.03
CA THR A 114 0.26 -15.24 -3.80
C THR A 114 -0.35 -15.91 -5.02
N LEU A 115 -1.08 -17.00 -4.79
CA LEU A 115 -1.73 -17.78 -5.83
C LEU A 115 -3.21 -17.40 -5.93
N VAL A 116 -3.66 -17.11 -7.14
CA VAL A 116 -5.02 -16.62 -7.42
C VAL A 116 -5.71 -17.59 -8.38
N ASN A 117 -6.96 -17.93 -8.08
CA ASN A 117 -7.81 -18.69 -8.95
C ASN A 117 -9.19 -18.02 -9.06
N ASN A 118 -9.63 -17.71 -10.27
CA ASN A 118 -10.91 -17.06 -10.56
C ASN A 118 -11.16 -15.81 -9.68
N GLY A 119 -10.13 -14.95 -9.53
CA GLY A 119 -10.23 -13.73 -8.75
C GLY A 119 -10.20 -13.92 -7.23
N VAL A 120 -9.89 -15.13 -6.75
CA VAL A 120 -9.82 -15.46 -5.31
C VAL A 120 -8.43 -15.95 -4.96
N VAL A 121 -7.85 -15.39 -3.90
CA VAL A 121 -6.61 -15.90 -3.32
C VAL A 121 -6.91 -17.24 -2.65
N TYR A 122 -6.22 -18.29 -3.05
CA TYR A 122 -6.40 -19.63 -2.47
C TYR A 122 -5.17 -20.12 -1.69
N ASP A 123 -4.00 -19.56 -1.96
CA ASP A 123 -2.78 -19.90 -1.22
C ASP A 123 -1.77 -18.75 -1.29
N TYR A 124 -0.85 -18.68 -0.34
CA TYR A 124 0.27 -17.77 -0.35
C TYR A 124 1.45 -18.33 0.45
N ALA A 125 2.64 -17.93 0.09
CA ALA A 125 3.85 -18.17 0.86
C ALA A 125 4.65 -16.86 0.99
N MET A 126 5.38 -16.73 2.08
CA MET A 126 6.30 -15.61 2.28
C MET A 126 7.61 -16.12 2.89
N ASN A 127 8.70 -15.41 2.64
CA ASN A 127 9.97 -15.73 3.28
C ASN A 127 9.86 -15.52 4.80
N THR A 128 10.50 -16.40 5.54
CA THR A 128 10.54 -16.37 7.01
C THR A 128 11.77 -15.61 7.55
N LEU A 129 12.73 -15.32 6.69
CA LEU A 129 13.97 -14.60 7.02
C LEU A 129 13.86 -13.15 6.58
N CYS A 130 14.01 -12.24 7.53
CA CYS A 130 13.99 -10.80 7.29
C CYS A 130 15.13 -10.40 6.32
N ALA A 131 14.81 -9.57 5.34
CA ALA A 131 15.70 -9.02 4.32
C ALA A 131 16.36 -10.02 3.33
N ALA A 132 16.35 -11.33 3.57
CA ALA A 132 16.88 -12.30 2.62
C ALA A 132 16.03 -12.38 1.35
N GLY A 133 16.63 -12.16 0.18
CA GLY A 133 15.89 -12.16 -1.11
C GLY A 133 14.87 -11.04 -1.26
N THR A 134 15.10 -9.89 -0.62
CA THR A 134 14.17 -8.75 -0.60
C THR A 134 14.80 -7.51 -1.24
N GLY A 135 14.02 -6.43 -1.35
CA GLY A 135 14.50 -5.14 -1.84
C GLY A 135 15.64 -4.55 -1.02
N ALA A 136 15.70 -4.78 0.29
CA ALA A 136 16.81 -4.35 1.13
C ALA A 136 18.13 -5.02 0.74
N PHE A 137 18.10 -6.30 0.36
CA PHE A 137 19.27 -7.01 -0.16
C PHE A 137 19.76 -6.41 -1.49
N ILE A 138 18.83 -6.18 -2.43
CA ILE A 138 19.14 -5.58 -3.74
C ILE A 138 19.71 -4.17 -3.56
N SER A 139 19.11 -3.35 -2.71
CA SER A 139 19.60 -1.98 -2.40
C SER A 139 20.99 -2.01 -1.77
N SER A 140 21.25 -2.97 -0.86
CA SER A 140 22.57 -3.15 -0.24
C SER A 140 23.64 -3.52 -1.28
N LEU A 141 23.31 -4.40 -2.23
CA LEU A 141 24.23 -4.74 -3.33
C LEU A 141 24.50 -3.53 -4.23
N ALA A 142 23.46 -2.81 -4.65
CA ALA A 142 23.61 -1.62 -5.47
C ALA A 142 24.55 -0.59 -4.82
N ASN A 143 24.36 -0.32 -3.52
CA ASN A 143 25.19 0.61 -2.77
C ASN A 143 26.66 0.17 -2.59
N ARG A 144 26.95 -1.12 -2.75
CA ARG A 144 28.33 -1.64 -2.71
C ARG A 144 29.03 -1.60 -4.06
N LEU A 145 28.27 -1.49 -5.15
CA LEU A 145 28.78 -1.48 -6.52
C LEU A 145 28.96 -0.06 -7.07
N ASN A 146 28.46 0.96 -6.36
CA ASN A 146 28.72 2.37 -6.57
C ASN A 146 29.91 2.79 -5.67
#